data_05cdaa34f19762b573871aa077527f76
#
_entry.id   05cdaa34f19762b573871aa077527f76
#
_cell.length_a   1.000
_cell.length_b   1.000
_cell.length_c   1.000
_cell.angle_alpha   90.00
_cell.angle_beta   90.00
_cell.angle_gamma   90.00
#
_symmetry.space_group_name_H-M   'P 1'
#
loop_
_entity.id
_entity.type
_entity.pdbx_description
1 polymer ?
#
loop_
_entity_poly.entity_id
_entity_poly.type
_entity_poly.pdbx_seq_one_letter_code
_entity_poly.pdbx_strand_id
1 'polypeptide(L)'
;AMAAAAAAGNGRYDALWWRATVHEGRSEALPGAAEFLNEVARRGVAIFYVSNRWSEVNYEPTIENLKALGFPSVDAEHVLLMEDRQKSDKQPRFDRITEDYDVVVYMGDNVGDLPLGTKGMNRAARNAAIDAAHEEFGTQYIVFPNPAYGSWVSALAKDYMTMSPEAREEFYAKTLTE
;
A
#
# COMPACT_ATOMS: atom_id res chain seq x y z
N ALA A 1 11.39 -4.73 -2.78
CA ALA A 1 10.84 -5.07 -4.11
C ALA A 1 10.73 -3.83 -5.00
N MET A 2 10.11 -2.74 -4.53
CA MET A 2 9.85 -1.54 -5.35
C MET A 2 11.11 -0.75 -5.71
N ALA A 3 12.06 -0.58 -4.77
CA ALA A 3 13.33 0.08 -5.06
C ALA A 3 14.14 -0.68 -6.13
N ALA A 4 14.12 -2.01 -6.09
CA ALA A 4 14.77 -2.83 -7.11
C ALA A 4 14.00 -2.80 -8.46
N ALA A 5 12.66 -2.69 -8.46
CA ALA A 5 11.86 -2.48 -9.67
C ALA A 5 12.18 -1.14 -10.32
N ALA A 6 12.26 -0.08 -9.53
CA ALA A 6 12.63 1.24 -10.00
C ALA A 6 14.07 1.27 -10.56
N ALA A 7 15.01 0.58 -9.92
CA ALA A 7 16.38 0.47 -10.41
C ALA A 7 16.51 -0.31 -11.73
N ALA A 8 15.73 -1.39 -11.89
CA ALA A 8 15.73 -2.19 -13.12
C ALA A 8 15.03 -1.48 -14.30
N GLY A 9 14.03 -0.63 -14.02
CA GLY A 9 13.20 0.07 -15.01
C GLY A 9 13.54 1.55 -15.22
N ASN A 10 14.79 1.97 -15.04
CA ASN A 10 15.19 3.38 -15.14
C ASN A 10 14.38 4.34 -14.21
N GLY A 11 14.08 3.88 -13.00
CA GLY A 11 13.34 4.66 -12.01
C GLY A 11 11.81 4.64 -12.17
N ARG A 12 11.27 3.80 -13.05
CA ARG A 12 9.82 3.71 -13.31
C ARG A 12 9.22 2.43 -12.76
N TYR A 13 7.93 2.49 -12.39
CA TYR A 13 7.16 1.30 -12.06
C TYR A 13 6.95 0.45 -13.31
N ASP A 14 7.39 -0.80 -13.27
CA ASP A 14 7.13 -1.83 -14.27
C ASP A 14 6.25 -2.94 -13.68
N ALA A 15 5.05 -3.11 -14.23
CA ALA A 15 4.06 -4.04 -13.72
C ALA A 15 4.46 -5.51 -13.93
N LEU A 16 5.16 -5.84 -15.01
CA LEU A 16 5.59 -7.21 -15.29
C LEU A 16 6.74 -7.60 -14.35
N TRP A 17 7.69 -6.70 -14.20
CA TRP A 17 8.80 -6.90 -13.25
C TRP A 17 8.31 -7.01 -11.81
N TRP A 18 7.37 -6.13 -11.41
CA TRP A 18 6.75 -6.19 -10.09
C TRP A 18 6.05 -7.54 -9.86
N ARG A 19 5.29 -8.01 -10.85
CA ARG A 19 4.61 -9.31 -10.79
C ARG A 19 5.62 -10.45 -10.64
N ALA A 20 6.70 -10.46 -11.42
CA ALA A 20 7.77 -11.44 -11.31
C ALA A 20 8.38 -11.46 -9.90
N THR A 21 8.68 -10.27 -9.33
CA THR A 21 9.21 -10.13 -7.98
C THR A 21 8.28 -10.70 -6.91
N VAL A 22 6.96 -10.51 -7.05
CA VAL A 22 5.96 -11.08 -6.13
C VAL A 22 5.96 -12.61 -6.22
N HIS A 23 5.95 -13.17 -7.44
CA HIS A 23 5.93 -14.62 -7.66
C HIS A 23 7.23 -15.32 -7.26
N GLU A 24 8.36 -14.64 -7.31
CA GLU A 24 9.65 -15.15 -6.89
C GLU A 24 9.91 -15.02 -5.37
N GLY A 25 8.97 -14.39 -4.63
CA GLY A 25 9.09 -14.21 -3.19
C GLY A 25 10.28 -13.33 -2.77
N ARG A 26 10.76 -12.44 -3.65
CA ARG A 26 11.95 -11.60 -3.43
C ARG A 26 11.68 -10.32 -2.63
N SER A 27 10.47 -10.13 -2.13
CA SER A 27 10.18 -8.97 -1.28
C SER A 27 10.84 -9.16 0.08
N GLU A 28 11.59 -8.17 0.50
CA GLU A 28 12.20 -8.11 1.83
C GLU A 28 11.30 -7.34 2.79
N ALA A 29 11.40 -7.65 4.08
CA ALA A 29 10.74 -6.88 5.12
C ALA A 29 11.47 -5.54 5.34
N LEU A 30 10.73 -4.52 5.75
CA LEU A 30 11.36 -3.33 6.31
C LEU A 30 12.14 -3.71 7.58
N PRO A 31 13.28 -3.07 7.86
CA PRO A 31 14.03 -3.33 9.08
C PRO A 31 13.16 -3.21 10.32
N GLY A 32 13.18 -4.24 11.17
CA GLY A 32 12.38 -4.31 12.41
C GLY A 32 10.92 -4.72 12.21
N ALA A 33 10.42 -4.89 10.99
CA ALA A 33 9.00 -5.20 10.77
C ALA A 33 8.59 -6.56 11.33
N ALA A 34 9.39 -7.61 11.12
CA ALA A 34 9.08 -8.94 11.63
C ALA A 34 9.11 -8.97 13.16
N GLU A 35 10.13 -8.37 13.78
CA GLU A 35 10.26 -8.27 15.23
C GLU A 35 9.08 -7.51 15.84
N PHE A 36 8.71 -6.37 15.27
CA PHE A 36 7.58 -5.57 15.71
C PHE A 36 6.27 -6.36 15.64
N LEU A 37 5.95 -6.94 14.49
CA LEU A 37 4.70 -7.68 14.29
C LEU A 37 4.61 -8.91 15.20
N ASN A 38 5.71 -9.65 15.40
CA ASN A 38 5.72 -10.79 16.32
C ASN A 38 5.55 -10.36 17.77
N GLU A 39 6.13 -9.24 18.20
CA GLU A 39 5.93 -8.70 19.56
C GLU A 39 4.48 -8.25 19.75
N VAL A 40 3.87 -7.60 18.77
CA VAL A 40 2.47 -7.16 18.79
C VAL A 40 1.53 -8.38 18.86
N ALA A 41 1.76 -9.42 18.06
CA ALA A 41 1.00 -10.66 18.10
C ALA A 41 1.13 -11.38 19.45
N ARG A 42 2.34 -11.42 20.03
CA ARG A 42 2.60 -12.01 21.35
C ARG A 42 1.83 -11.30 22.47
N ARG A 43 1.49 -10.03 22.28
CA ARG A 43 0.65 -9.24 23.21
C ARG A 43 -0.86 -9.43 22.97
N GLY A 44 -1.25 -10.30 22.05
CA GLY A 44 -2.64 -10.64 21.79
C GLY A 44 -3.34 -9.66 20.84
N VAL A 45 -2.60 -8.84 20.07
CA VAL A 45 -3.17 -7.98 19.05
C VAL A 45 -3.26 -8.75 17.72
N ALA A 46 -4.45 -8.79 17.11
CA ALA A 46 -4.66 -9.39 15.81
C ALA A 46 -4.01 -8.54 14.71
N ILE A 47 -3.41 -9.19 13.70
CA ILE A 47 -2.70 -8.51 12.61
C ILE A 47 -3.35 -8.90 11.28
N PHE A 48 -3.74 -7.91 10.50
CA PHE A 48 -4.33 -8.07 9.18
C PHE A 48 -3.43 -7.49 8.08
N TYR A 49 -3.26 -8.21 6.98
CA TYR A 49 -2.50 -7.80 5.81
C TYR A 49 -3.45 -7.45 4.67
N VAL A 50 -3.72 -6.16 4.46
CA VAL A 50 -4.68 -5.68 3.46
C VAL A 50 -3.94 -5.16 2.23
N SER A 51 -4.03 -5.87 1.10
CA SER A 51 -3.27 -5.56 -0.10
C SER A 51 -4.13 -5.53 -1.36
N ASN A 52 -3.79 -4.63 -2.30
CA ASN A 52 -4.37 -4.60 -3.64
C ASN A 52 -3.66 -5.56 -4.63
N ARG A 53 -2.89 -6.52 -4.14
CA ARG A 53 -2.48 -7.68 -4.94
C ARG A 53 -3.73 -8.46 -5.32
N TRP A 54 -3.89 -8.78 -6.61
CA TRP A 54 -5.04 -9.55 -7.05
C TRP A 54 -4.97 -10.99 -6.57
N SER A 55 -5.99 -11.44 -5.81
CA SER A 55 -5.98 -12.70 -5.08
C SER A 55 -5.82 -13.91 -6.00
N GLU A 56 -6.53 -13.95 -7.13
CA GLU A 56 -6.53 -15.08 -8.06
C GLU A 56 -5.13 -15.55 -8.50
N VAL A 57 -4.18 -14.62 -8.62
CA VAL A 57 -2.82 -14.94 -9.11
C VAL A 57 -1.72 -14.66 -8.09
N ASN A 58 -2.00 -13.92 -7.02
CA ASN A 58 -0.95 -13.51 -6.07
C ASN A 58 -1.20 -14.02 -4.64
N TYR A 59 -2.27 -14.77 -4.37
CA TYR A 59 -2.56 -15.21 -3.00
C TYR A 59 -1.45 -16.11 -2.47
N GLU A 60 -1.20 -17.25 -3.12
CA GLU A 60 -0.17 -18.19 -2.67
C GLU A 60 1.23 -17.57 -2.61
N PRO A 61 1.73 -16.86 -3.66
CA PRO A 61 3.02 -16.19 -3.57
C PRO A 61 3.10 -15.15 -2.44
N THR A 62 1.99 -14.49 -2.10
CA THR A 62 1.96 -13.54 -0.98
C THR A 62 2.06 -14.25 0.36
N ILE A 63 1.28 -15.32 0.55
CA ILE A 63 1.33 -16.16 1.76
C ILE A 63 2.73 -16.73 1.97
N GLU A 64 3.31 -17.32 0.94
CA GLU A 64 4.66 -17.91 0.99
C GLU A 64 5.72 -16.87 1.36
N ASN A 65 5.67 -15.67 0.74
CA ASN A 65 6.62 -14.62 1.04
C ASN A 65 6.47 -14.10 2.48
N LEU A 66 5.24 -13.82 2.95
CA LEU A 66 5.00 -13.37 4.33
C LEU A 66 5.48 -14.41 5.36
N LYS A 67 5.22 -15.69 5.12
CA LYS A 67 5.71 -16.79 5.98
C LYS A 67 7.23 -16.88 5.98
N ALA A 68 7.86 -16.79 4.80
CA ALA A 68 9.32 -16.80 4.66
C ALA A 68 10.00 -15.65 5.39
N LEU A 69 9.33 -14.50 5.48
CA LEU A 69 9.78 -13.32 6.23
C LEU A 69 9.53 -13.44 7.76
N GLY A 70 8.91 -14.52 8.22
CA GLY A 70 8.62 -14.75 9.63
C GLY A 70 7.50 -13.86 10.19
N PHE A 71 6.58 -13.41 9.36
CA PHE A 71 5.43 -12.61 9.79
C PHE A 71 4.38 -13.50 10.45
N PRO A 72 3.72 -13.05 11.54
CA PRO A 72 2.67 -13.80 12.23
C PRO A 72 1.33 -13.68 11.52
N SER A 73 0.35 -14.51 11.91
CA SER A 73 -1.05 -14.45 11.43
C SER A 73 -1.18 -14.52 9.90
N VAL A 74 -0.36 -15.35 9.25
CA VAL A 74 -0.37 -15.50 7.79
C VAL A 74 -1.26 -16.67 7.38
N ASP A 75 -2.56 -16.40 7.31
CA ASP A 75 -3.63 -17.34 6.95
C ASP A 75 -4.76 -16.64 6.16
N ALA A 76 -5.81 -17.39 5.81
CA ALA A 76 -6.90 -16.90 4.98
C ALA A 76 -7.82 -15.87 5.68
N GLU A 77 -7.84 -15.85 7.01
CA GLU A 77 -8.61 -14.89 7.79
C GLU A 77 -7.91 -13.51 7.82
N HIS A 78 -6.59 -13.52 7.94
CA HIS A 78 -5.80 -12.31 8.20
C HIS A 78 -5.16 -11.71 6.93
N VAL A 79 -5.08 -12.45 5.81
CA VAL A 79 -4.51 -11.94 4.55
C VAL A 79 -5.61 -11.61 3.55
N LEU A 80 -5.98 -10.35 3.46
CA LEU A 80 -7.09 -9.85 2.66
C LEU A 80 -6.57 -9.19 1.38
N LEU A 81 -6.57 -9.93 0.29
CA LEU A 81 -6.17 -9.46 -1.03
C LEU A 81 -7.37 -8.89 -1.82
N MET A 82 -7.09 -8.23 -2.94
CA MET A 82 -8.11 -7.71 -3.84
C MET A 82 -8.72 -8.85 -4.65
N GLU A 83 -10.03 -9.09 -4.50
CA GLU A 83 -10.77 -10.14 -5.21
C GLU A 83 -11.29 -9.68 -6.59
N ASP A 84 -11.61 -8.39 -6.73
CA ASP A 84 -12.09 -7.79 -7.98
C ASP A 84 -11.11 -6.70 -8.44
N ARG A 85 -10.52 -6.88 -9.62
CA ARG A 85 -9.55 -5.94 -10.21
C ARG A 85 -10.07 -4.52 -10.39
N GLN A 86 -11.38 -4.35 -10.48
CA GLN A 86 -12.01 -3.04 -10.62
C GLN A 86 -12.25 -2.36 -9.28
N LYS A 87 -12.14 -3.09 -8.17
CA LYS A 87 -12.43 -2.63 -6.81
C LYS A 87 -11.15 -2.54 -5.96
N SER A 88 -10.24 -1.65 -6.34
CA SER A 88 -8.99 -1.44 -5.60
C SER A 88 -9.13 -0.59 -4.34
N ASP A 89 -10.36 -0.19 -3.95
CA ASP A 89 -10.61 0.43 -2.65
C ASP A 89 -10.39 -0.58 -1.53
N LYS A 90 -9.68 -0.17 -0.49
CA LYS A 90 -9.44 -1.00 0.69
C LYS A 90 -10.55 -0.89 1.73
N GLN A 91 -11.40 0.16 1.66
CA GLN A 91 -12.43 0.43 2.64
C GLN A 91 -13.33 -0.80 2.94
N PRO A 92 -13.86 -1.54 1.95
CA PRO A 92 -14.70 -2.71 2.25
C PRO A 92 -13.98 -3.82 3.04
N ARG A 93 -12.66 -3.91 2.91
CA ARG A 93 -11.84 -4.87 3.68
C ARG A 93 -11.57 -4.35 5.09
N PHE A 94 -11.42 -3.05 5.27
CA PHE A 94 -11.37 -2.42 6.59
C PHE A 94 -12.70 -2.56 7.33
N ASP A 95 -13.84 -2.29 6.64
CA ASP A 95 -15.18 -2.43 7.21
C ASP A 95 -15.40 -3.86 7.75
N ARG A 96 -15.00 -4.88 6.96
CA ARG A 96 -15.05 -6.28 7.40
C ARG A 96 -14.22 -6.55 8.65
N ILE A 97 -13.02 -5.97 8.77
CA ILE A 97 -12.18 -6.13 9.95
C ILE A 97 -12.83 -5.46 11.17
N THR A 98 -13.41 -4.27 10.99
CA THR A 98 -14.00 -3.49 12.07
C THR A 98 -15.36 -4.03 12.54
N GLU A 99 -15.94 -5.03 11.87
CA GLU A 99 -17.10 -5.76 12.39
C GLU A 99 -16.77 -6.53 13.67
N ASP A 100 -15.55 -7.08 13.77
CA ASP A 100 -15.14 -7.95 14.87
C ASP A 100 -13.97 -7.41 15.71
N TYR A 101 -13.26 -6.37 15.22
CA TYR A 101 -12.02 -5.86 15.84
C TYR A 101 -12.02 -4.33 15.97
N ASP A 102 -11.56 -3.84 17.12
CA ASP A 102 -11.19 -2.44 17.31
C ASP A 102 -9.78 -2.21 16.74
N VAL A 103 -9.69 -1.52 15.60
CA VAL A 103 -8.40 -1.29 14.94
C VAL A 103 -7.63 -0.15 15.63
N VAL A 104 -6.53 -0.50 16.27
CA VAL A 104 -5.68 0.45 17.01
C VAL A 104 -4.65 1.16 16.15
N VAL A 105 -4.24 0.53 15.02
CA VAL A 105 -3.22 1.12 14.12
C VAL A 105 -3.45 0.67 12.68
N TYR A 106 -3.35 1.62 11.74
CA TYR A 106 -3.23 1.37 10.31
C TYR A 106 -1.84 1.75 9.84
N MET A 107 -1.19 0.87 9.09
CA MET A 107 0.14 1.09 8.52
C MET A 107 0.13 0.87 7.02
N GLY A 108 0.72 1.78 6.27
CA GLY A 108 0.83 1.66 4.82
C GLY A 108 1.82 2.63 4.22
N ASP A 109 2.06 2.53 2.92
CA ASP A 109 2.95 3.42 2.19
C ASP A 109 2.19 4.45 1.33
N ASN A 110 0.87 4.51 1.54
CA ASN A 110 -0.01 5.42 0.83
C ASN A 110 -1.20 5.80 1.71
N VAL A 111 -1.64 7.05 1.65
CA VAL A 111 -2.84 7.51 2.39
C VAL A 111 -4.12 6.73 1.99
N GLY A 112 -4.14 6.15 0.78
CA GLY A 112 -5.19 5.20 0.38
C GLY A 112 -5.17 3.86 1.13
N ASP A 113 -4.18 3.62 1.98
CA ASP A 113 -4.07 2.46 2.87
C ASP A 113 -4.69 2.75 4.26
N LEU A 114 -5.23 3.95 4.45
CA LEU A 114 -5.91 4.40 5.65
C LEU A 114 -7.42 4.53 5.40
N PRO A 115 -8.28 4.43 6.43
CA PRO A 115 -9.74 4.52 6.28
C PRO A 115 -10.23 5.97 6.11
N LEU A 116 -9.57 6.75 5.25
CA LEU A 116 -9.87 8.16 5.00
C LEU A 116 -10.69 8.40 3.72
N GLY A 117 -11.11 7.35 3.02
CA GLY A 117 -11.93 7.45 1.81
C GLY A 117 -11.27 8.23 0.67
N THR A 118 -9.94 8.33 0.63
CA THR A 118 -9.20 9.21 -0.30
C THR A 118 -9.11 8.70 -1.73
N LYS A 119 -9.70 7.56 -2.02
CA LYS A 119 -9.67 6.99 -3.37
C LYS A 119 -10.40 7.89 -4.38
N GLY A 120 -9.73 8.20 -5.49
CA GLY A 120 -10.29 9.03 -6.55
C GLY A 120 -10.33 10.54 -6.24
N MET A 121 -9.91 10.95 -5.06
CA MET A 121 -9.81 12.37 -4.71
C MET A 121 -8.66 13.04 -5.48
N ASN A 122 -8.86 14.31 -5.84
CA ASN A 122 -7.79 15.19 -6.30
C ASN A 122 -6.89 15.61 -5.11
N ARG A 123 -5.75 16.27 -5.42
CA ARG A 123 -4.77 16.72 -4.41
C ARG A 123 -5.42 17.55 -3.29
N ALA A 124 -6.26 18.53 -3.62
CA ALA A 124 -6.84 19.41 -2.62
C ALA A 124 -7.79 18.68 -1.66
N ALA A 125 -8.69 17.83 -2.19
CA ALA A 125 -9.61 17.04 -1.38
C ALA A 125 -8.86 16.00 -0.52
N ARG A 126 -7.80 15.37 -1.07
CA ARG A 126 -6.95 14.44 -0.35
C ARG A 126 -6.20 15.11 0.79
N ASN A 127 -5.62 16.31 0.55
CA ASN A 127 -4.96 17.08 1.60
C ASN A 127 -5.94 17.48 2.70
N ALA A 128 -7.14 17.95 2.33
CA ALA A 128 -8.16 18.29 3.32
C ALA A 128 -8.59 17.09 4.19
N ALA A 129 -8.65 15.89 3.63
CA ALA A 129 -8.92 14.66 4.40
C ALA A 129 -7.78 14.34 5.36
N ILE A 130 -6.52 14.54 4.94
CA ILE A 130 -5.34 14.35 5.80
C ILE A 130 -5.33 15.40 6.92
N ASP A 131 -5.57 16.67 6.60
CA ASP A 131 -5.61 17.76 7.58
C ASP A 131 -6.71 17.55 8.62
N ALA A 132 -7.87 17.03 8.19
CA ALA A 132 -8.97 16.72 9.10
C ALA A 132 -8.65 15.57 10.10
N ALA A 133 -7.75 14.69 9.73
CA ALA A 133 -7.32 13.54 10.53
C ALA A 133 -5.89 13.71 11.09
N HIS A 134 -5.39 14.94 11.21
CA HIS A 134 -3.97 15.19 11.51
C HIS A 134 -3.54 14.65 12.90
N GLU A 135 -4.46 14.59 13.86
CA GLU A 135 -4.17 14.11 15.22
C GLU A 135 -3.94 12.60 15.28
N GLU A 136 -4.49 11.84 14.34
CA GLU A 136 -4.33 10.38 14.24
C GLU A 136 -2.98 9.99 13.62
N PHE A 137 -2.34 10.89 12.84
CA PHE A 137 -1.04 10.60 12.24
C PHE A 137 0.07 10.55 13.30
N GLY A 138 0.88 9.49 13.23
CA GLY A 138 1.92 9.18 14.22
C GLY A 138 1.43 8.39 15.42
N THR A 139 0.11 8.19 15.55
CA THR A 139 -0.53 7.37 16.58
C THR A 139 -1.29 6.20 15.97
N GLN A 140 -2.45 6.45 15.44
CA GLN A 140 -3.30 5.44 14.78
C GLN A 140 -2.93 5.25 13.30
N TYR A 141 -2.46 6.30 12.61
CA TYR A 141 -2.10 6.26 11.20
C TYR A 141 -0.60 6.42 11.01
N ILE A 142 0.05 5.37 10.50
CA ILE A 142 1.48 5.36 10.21
C ILE A 142 1.67 5.23 8.69
N VAL A 143 2.25 6.26 8.07
CA VAL A 143 2.53 6.29 6.63
C VAL A 143 4.02 6.21 6.39
N PHE A 144 4.46 5.14 5.72
CA PHE A 144 5.85 5.00 5.27
C PHE A 144 6.09 5.78 3.98
N PRO A 145 7.26 6.39 3.80
CA PRO A 145 7.59 7.10 2.57
C PRO A 145 7.54 6.20 1.33
N ASN A 146 6.79 6.60 0.30
CA ASN A 146 6.77 5.94 -1.00
C ASN A 146 6.81 6.98 -2.13
N PRO A 147 7.98 7.40 -2.60
CA PRO A 147 8.12 8.34 -3.70
C PRO A 147 7.95 7.67 -5.08
N ALA A 148 7.88 6.34 -5.14
CA ALA A 148 7.95 5.61 -6.40
C ALA A 148 6.60 5.51 -7.13
N TYR A 149 5.50 5.32 -6.41
CA TYR A 149 4.16 5.15 -6.99
C TYR A 149 3.06 5.25 -5.93
N GLY A 150 1.82 5.34 -6.38
CA GLY A 150 0.65 5.30 -5.50
C GLY A 150 -0.51 6.14 -6.01
N SER A 151 -1.61 6.17 -5.28
CA SER A 151 -2.77 6.98 -5.62
C SER A 151 -2.51 8.48 -5.56
N TRP A 152 -1.42 8.90 -4.90
CA TRP A 152 -0.97 10.29 -4.90
C TRP A 152 -0.63 10.81 -6.29
N VAL A 153 -0.08 9.95 -7.17
CA VAL A 153 0.24 10.31 -8.57
C VAL A 153 -1.03 10.70 -9.33
N SER A 154 -2.09 9.87 -9.23
CA SER A 154 -3.38 10.18 -9.86
C SER A 154 -4.09 11.37 -9.23
N ALA A 155 -3.80 11.68 -7.97
CA ALA A 155 -4.32 12.88 -7.30
C ALA A 155 -3.65 14.16 -7.79
N LEU A 156 -2.41 14.09 -8.27
CA LEU A 156 -1.71 15.23 -8.89
C LEU A 156 -2.28 15.55 -10.28
N ALA A 157 -2.47 14.53 -11.12
CA ALA A 157 -3.06 14.69 -12.46
C ALA A 157 -3.94 13.47 -12.79
N LYS A 158 -5.19 13.73 -13.14
CA LYS A 158 -6.20 12.69 -13.41
C LYS A 158 -5.81 11.79 -14.59
N ASP A 159 -5.10 12.32 -15.55
CA ASP A 159 -4.63 11.66 -16.78
C ASP A 159 -3.19 11.17 -16.70
N TYR A 160 -2.52 11.29 -15.55
CA TYR A 160 -1.12 10.93 -15.38
C TYR A 160 -0.78 9.53 -15.93
N MET A 161 -1.64 8.55 -15.69
CA MET A 161 -1.40 7.16 -16.11
C MET A 161 -1.41 6.98 -17.63
N THR A 162 -2.02 7.91 -18.37
CA THR A 162 -2.11 7.91 -19.84
C THR A 162 -1.14 8.88 -20.52
N MET A 163 -0.43 9.70 -19.75
CA MET A 163 0.57 10.63 -20.27
C MET A 163 1.74 9.89 -20.93
N SER A 164 2.31 10.47 -21.98
CA SER A 164 3.59 10.02 -22.55
C SER A 164 4.73 10.21 -21.53
N PRO A 165 5.88 9.53 -21.67
CA PRO A 165 7.04 9.75 -20.81
C PRO A 165 7.47 11.22 -20.75
N GLU A 166 7.51 11.90 -21.90
CA GLU A 166 7.90 13.31 -22.02
C GLU A 166 6.91 14.23 -21.31
N ALA A 167 5.60 13.97 -21.47
CA ALA A 167 4.55 14.74 -20.78
C ALA A 167 4.61 14.57 -19.25
N ARG A 168 5.01 13.39 -18.76
CA ARG A 168 5.23 13.16 -17.33
C ARG A 168 6.43 13.92 -16.79
N GLU A 169 7.53 13.97 -17.52
CA GLU A 169 8.72 14.75 -17.14
C GLU A 169 8.38 16.24 -17.07
N GLU A 170 7.68 16.77 -18.06
CA GLU A 170 7.25 18.17 -18.06
C GLU A 170 6.28 18.46 -16.90
N PHE A 171 5.34 17.54 -16.64
CA PHE A 171 4.42 17.63 -15.51
C PHE A 171 5.17 17.67 -14.16
N TYR A 172 6.14 16.78 -13.95
CA TYR A 172 6.96 16.79 -12.73
C TYR A 172 7.77 18.08 -12.59
N ALA A 173 8.42 18.54 -13.66
CA ALA A 173 9.18 19.78 -13.64
C ALA A 173 8.33 20.98 -13.22
N LYS A 174 7.06 21.01 -13.61
CA LYS A 174 6.12 22.08 -13.22
C LYS A 174 5.58 21.91 -11.80
N THR A 175 5.31 20.69 -11.36
CA THR A 175 4.59 20.43 -10.10
C THR A 175 5.51 20.37 -8.89
N LEU A 176 6.78 19.99 -9.07
CA LEU A 176 7.75 19.86 -7.97
C LEU A 176 8.56 21.14 -7.70
N THR A 177 8.37 22.18 -8.48
CA THR A 177 9.03 23.50 -8.30
C THR A 177 8.15 24.52 -7.58
N GLU A 178 6.91 24.17 -7.25
CA GLU A 178 5.97 24.96 -6.43
C GLU A 178 5.86 24.33 -5.02
#